data_52e9613db93c771bbc70edbb96940622
#
_entry.id   52e9613db93c771bbc70edbb96940622
#
_cell.length_a   1.000
_cell.length_b   1.000
_cell.length_c   1.000
_cell.angle_alpha   90.00
_cell.angle_beta   90.00
_cell.angle_gamma   90.00
#
_symmetry.space_group_name_H-M   'P 1'
#
loop_
_entity.id
_entity.type
_entity.pdbx_description
1 polymer ?
#
loop_
_entity_poly.entity_id
_entity_poly.type
_entity_poly.pdbx_seq_one_letter_code
_entity_poly.pdbx_strand_id
1 'polypeptide(L)' 'GAKTKQAIAAFQKANGMEPTGEVDQALVTKLLEKK' A
#
# COMPACT_ATOMS: atom_id res chain seq x y z
N GLY A 1 -13.22 4.06 2.68
CA GLY A 1 -13.22 5.23 3.55
C GLY A 1 -11.84 5.76 3.82
N ALA A 2 -11.77 6.89 4.52
CA ALA A 2 -10.50 7.54 4.78
C ALA A 2 -9.55 6.68 5.60
N LYS A 3 -10.11 5.92 6.54
CA LYS A 3 -9.27 5.07 7.38
C LYS A 3 -8.60 3.97 6.58
N THR A 4 -9.33 3.41 5.62
CA THR A 4 -8.75 2.39 4.75
C THR A 4 -7.63 2.97 3.92
N LYS A 5 -7.85 4.18 3.39
CA LYS A 5 -6.82 4.85 2.61
C LYS A 5 -5.58 5.10 3.46
N GLN A 6 -5.77 5.53 4.69
CA GLN A 6 -4.64 5.80 5.57
C GLN A 6 -3.85 4.53 5.85
N ALA A 7 -4.54 3.42 6.05
CA ALA A 7 -3.85 2.15 6.29
C ALA A 7 -3.05 1.72 5.07
N ILE A 8 -3.62 1.88 3.89
CA ILE A 8 -2.92 1.53 2.66
C ILE A 8 -1.71 2.43 2.47
N ALA A 9 -1.89 3.72 2.69
CA ALA A 9 -0.78 4.66 2.54
C ALA A 9 0.36 4.35 3.51
N ALA A 10 0.01 3.97 4.74
CA ALA A 10 1.03 3.61 5.72
C ALA A 10 1.80 2.37 5.28
N PHE A 11 1.09 1.39 4.74
CA PHE A 11 1.74 0.19 4.21
C PHE A 11 2.67 0.53 3.06
N GLN A 12 2.19 1.36 2.14
CA GLN A 12 3.00 1.75 0.99
C GLN A 12 4.26 2.48 1.43
N LYS A 13 4.11 3.40 2.36
CA LYS A 13 5.26 4.14 2.85
C LYS A 13 6.27 3.22 3.52
N ALA A 14 5.78 2.26 4.30
CA ALA A 14 6.66 1.32 4.99
C ALA A 14 7.43 0.45 4.02
N ASN A 15 6.91 0.28 2.81
CA ASN A 15 7.55 -0.55 1.78
C ASN A 15 8.33 0.29 0.76
N GLY A 16 8.55 1.56 1.04
CA GLY A 16 9.30 2.43 0.15
C GLY A 16 8.53 2.83 -1.09
N MET A 17 7.21 2.76 -1.03
CA MET A 17 6.34 3.13 -2.14
C MET A 17 5.72 4.49 -1.88
N GLU A 18 5.18 5.09 -2.92
CA GLU A 18 4.44 6.34 -2.75
C GLU A 18 3.14 6.08 -2.01
N PRO A 19 2.87 6.81 -0.93
CA PRO A 19 1.65 6.59 -0.14
C PRO A 19 0.43 7.21 -0.82
N THR A 20 -0.03 6.57 -1.89
CA THR A 20 -1.19 7.05 -2.62
C THR A 20 -2.50 6.72 -1.92
N GLY A 21 -2.48 5.70 -1.08
CA GLY A 21 -3.69 5.24 -0.39
C GLY A 21 -4.61 4.44 -1.29
N GLU A 22 -4.12 3.99 -2.43
CA GLU A 22 -4.92 3.23 -3.38
C GLU A 22 -4.26 1.90 -3.67
N VAL A 23 -5.11 0.90 -3.90
CA VAL A 23 -4.63 -0.42 -4.26
C VAL A 23 -4.31 -0.42 -5.76
N ASP A 24 -3.02 -0.54 -6.08
CA ASP A 24 -2.59 -0.60 -7.46
C ASP A 24 -1.73 -1.83 -7.68
N GLN A 25 -1.24 -1.99 -8.91
CA GLN A 25 -0.47 -3.17 -9.26
C GLN A 25 0.79 -3.30 -8.40
N ALA A 26 1.44 -2.19 -8.13
CA ALA A 26 2.65 -2.21 -7.31
C ALA A 26 2.34 -2.71 -5.89
N LEU A 27 1.22 -2.26 -5.34
CA LEU A 27 0.80 -2.71 -4.01
C LEU A 27 0.50 -4.20 -4.01
N VAL A 28 -0.23 -4.66 -5.01
CA VAL A 28 -0.57 -6.08 -5.12
C VAL A 28 0.70 -6.92 -5.22
N THR A 29 1.66 -6.46 -6.04
CA THR A 29 2.91 -7.17 -6.20
C THR A 29 3.66 -7.27 -4.88
N LYS A 30 3.69 -6.18 -4.11
CA LYS A 30 4.35 -6.19 -2.81
C LYS A 30 3.70 -7.17 -1.85
N LEU A 31 2.38 -7.22 -1.87
CA LEU A 31 1.66 -8.14 -1.00
C LEU A 31 1.97 -9.59 -1.35
N LEU A 32 2.08 -9.88 -2.65
CA LEU A 32 2.41 -11.23 -3.11
C LEU A 32 3.83 -11.61 -2.76
N GLU A 33 4.75 -10.65 -2.79
CA GLU A 33 6.14 -10.92 -2.46
C GLU A 33 6.36 -11.13 -0.97
N LYS A 34 5.48 -10.61 -0.17
CA LYS A 34 5.63 -10.64 1.27
C LYS A 34 5.05 -11.91 1.85
N LYS A 35 5.76 -12.94 1.77
CA LYS A 35 5.28 -14.21 2.30
C LYS A 35 5.95 -14.58 3.58
#